data_e6d10ae487620a402b8e850f1854cfd0
#
_entry.id   e6d10ae487620a402b8e850f1854cfd0
#
_cell.length_a   1.000
_cell.length_b   1.000
_cell.length_c   1.000
_cell.angle_alpha   90.00
_cell.angle_beta   90.00
_cell.angle_gamma   90.00
#
_symmetry.space_group_name_H-M   'P 1'
#
loop_
_entity.id
_entity.type
_entity.pdbx_description
1 polymer ?
#
loop_
_entity_poly.entity_id
_entity_poly.type
_entity_poly.pdbx_seq_one_letter_code
_entity_poly.pdbx_strand_id
1 'polypeptide(L)'
;MATHLLSNYPVARKEHRCSFCNGKIKAGEKYAHHVFVECGIQDQRLHLGCDDAITEFTDPYDDEYSVTGVMEGVNDELREAGIKPAEYVEDAVRQWVELRESKNGTK
;
A
#
# COMPACT_ATOMS: atom_id res chain seq x y z
N MET A 1 3.64 -10.62 -18.36
CA MET A 1 3.27 -9.24 -18.06
C MET A 1 1.82 -9.16 -17.61
N ALA A 2 1.56 -8.58 -16.45
CA ALA A 2 0.20 -8.48 -15.94
C ALA A 2 -0.59 -7.42 -16.70
N THR A 3 -1.85 -7.71 -17.04
CA THR A 3 -2.73 -6.74 -17.64
C THR A 3 -3.73 -6.26 -16.59
N HIS A 4 -3.67 -4.97 -16.30
CA HIS A 4 -4.53 -4.34 -15.30
C HIS A 4 -5.94 -4.12 -15.88
N LEU A 5 -6.94 -4.73 -15.26
CA LEU A 5 -8.33 -4.65 -15.75
C LEU A 5 -9.16 -3.61 -15.00
N LEU A 6 -8.99 -3.51 -13.70
CA LEU A 6 -9.88 -2.70 -12.87
C LEU A 6 -9.18 -2.24 -11.60
N SER A 7 -9.43 -0.99 -11.23
CA SER A 7 -9.07 -0.47 -9.91
C SER A 7 -10.28 0.23 -9.32
N ASN A 8 -10.60 -0.06 -8.07
CA ASN A 8 -11.63 0.69 -7.35
C ASN A 8 -11.30 0.71 -5.87
N TYR A 9 -12.09 1.44 -5.12
CA TYR A 9 -11.84 1.68 -3.70
C TYR A 9 -13.12 1.43 -2.89
N PRO A 10 -13.56 0.15 -2.83
CA PRO A 10 -14.81 -0.16 -2.14
C PRO A 10 -14.66 -0.12 -0.62
N VAL A 11 -15.80 -0.16 0.06
CA VAL A 11 -15.85 -0.35 1.50
C VAL A 11 -15.98 -1.85 1.77
N ALA A 12 -15.14 -2.39 2.64
CA ALA A 12 -15.15 -3.81 2.94
C ALA A 12 -16.45 -4.22 3.62
N ARG A 13 -17.09 -5.26 3.10
CA ARG A 13 -18.28 -5.83 3.71
C ARG A 13 -17.93 -6.86 4.77
N LYS A 14 -16.74 -7.42 4.68
CA LYS A 14 -16.21 -8.39 5.62
C LYS A 14 -14.70 -8.18 5.74
N GLU A 15 -14.09 -8.87 6.70
CA GLU A 15 -12.65 -8.79 6.89
C GLU A 15 -11.90 -9.43 5.72
N HIS A 16 -10.87 -8.75 5.26
CA HIS A 16 -9.94 -9.25 4.24
C HIS A 16 -8.51 -9.12 4.75
N ARG A 17 -7.54 -9.63 3.98
CA ARG A 17 -6.12 -9.42 4.25
C ARG A 17 -5.50 -8.56 3.17
N CYS A 18 -4.65 -7.63 3.60
CA CYS A 18 -3.88 -6.81 2.68
C CYS A 18 -2.79 -7.66 2.02
N SER A 19 -2.69 -7.57 0.69
CA SER A 19 -1.69 -8.33 -0.06
C SER A 19 -0.28 -7.81 0.15
N PHE A 20 -0.12 -6.59 0.66
CA PHE A 20 1.20 -5.99 0.86
C PHE A 20 1.72 -6.24 2.28
N CYS A 21 1.01 -5.79 3.29
CA CYS A 21 1.46 -5.88 4.67
C CYS A 21 0.94 -7.11 5.42
N ASN A 22 0.03 -7.86 4.80
CA ASN A 22 -0.62 -9.02 5.39
C ASN A 22 -1.44 -8.70 6.65
N GLY A 23 -1.69 -7.43 6.90
CA GLY A 23 -2.56 -7.00 7.99
C GLY A 23 -4.03 -7.11 7.62
N LYS A 24 -4.90 -6.96 8.59
CA LYS A 24 -6.34 -7.09 8.38
C LYS A 24 -6.93 -5.82 7.80
N ILE A 25 -7.80 -5.99 6.79
CA ILE A 25 -8.68 -4.94 6.31
C ILE A 25 -10.03 -5.19 6.98
N LYS A 26 -10.42 -4.33 7.90
CA LYS A 26 -11.61 -4.55 8.71
C LYS A 26 -12.88 -4.26 7.93
N ALA A 27 -13.98 -4.94 8.29
CA ALA A 27 -15.29 -4.64 7.74
C ALA A 27 -15.60 -3.16 7.99
N GLY A 28 -16.10 -2.47 6.98
CA GLY A 28 -16.38 -1.04 7.05
C GLY A 28 -15.21 -0.15 6.66
N GLU A 29 -14.04 -0.71 6.48
CA GLU A 29 -12.85 0.02 6.07
C GLU A 29 -12.80 0.13 4.55
N LYS A 30 -12.46 1.32 4.04
CA LYS A 30 -12.26 1.51 2.62
C LYS A 30 -10.88 0.96 2.24
N TYR A 31 -10.80 0.25 1.13
CA TYR A 31 -9.54 -0.37 0.70
C TYR A 31 -9.39 -0.24 -0.82
N ALA A 32 -8.18 -0.52 -1.31
CA ALA A 32 -7.90 -0.54 -2.74
C ALA A 32 -8.07 -1.97 -3.27
N HIS A 33 -8.80 -2.10 -4.36
CA HIS A 33 -9.02 -3.39 -5.00
C HIS A 33 -8.59 -3.28 -6.46
N HIS A 34 -7.60 -4.07 -6.84
CA HIS A 34 -7.06 -4.10 -8.19
C HIS A 34 -7.27 -5.48 -8.79
N VAL A 35 -7.75 -5.53 -10.01
CA VAL A 35 -7.95 -6.78 -10.74
C VAL A 35 -7.02 -6.78 -11.95
N PHE A 36 -6.30 -7.85 -12.16
CA PHE A 36 -5.38 -7.97 -13.29
C PHE A 36 -5.35 -9.40 -13.80
N VAL A 37 -4.83 -9.57 -15.02
CA VAL A 37 -4.69 -10.88 -15.65
C VAL A 37 -3.22 -11.23 -15.74
N GLU A 38 -2.86 -12.34 -15.09
CA GLU A 38 -1.53 -12.92 -15.16
C GLU A 38 -1.71 -14.40 -14.86
N CYS A 39 -1.63 -15.24 -15.87
CA CYS A 39 -1.91 -16.67 -15.73
C CYS A 39 -3.31 -16.93 -15.15
N GLY A 40 -4.30 -16.10 -15.56
CA GLY A 40 -5.65 -16.14 -15.05
C GLY A 40 -6.03 -14.81 -14.40
N ILE A 41 -7.28 -14.69 -14.02
CA ILE A 41 -7.76 -13.46 -13.36
C ILE A 41 -7.34 -13.50 -11.90
N GLN A 42 -6.64 -12.46 -11.45
CA GLN A 42 -6.18 -12.32 -10.07
C GLN A 42 -6.63 -10.98 -9.51
N ASP A 43 -6.80 -10.93 -8.21
CA ASP A 43 -7.14 -9.68 -7.54
C ASP A 43 -6.20 -9.43 -6.36
N GLN A 44 -6.04 -8.16 -6.03
CA GLN A 44 -5.29 -7.71 -4.86
C GLN A 44 -6.18 -6.79 -4.03
N ARG A 45 -6.14 -6.96 -2.74
CA ARG A 45 -6.80 -6.08 -1.79
C ARG A 45 -5.73 -5.48 -0.90
N LEU A 46 -5.70 -4.15 -0.82
CA LEU A 46 -4.64 -3.42 -0.14
C LEU A 46 -5.27 -2.35 0.75
N HIS A 47 -4.66 -2.10 1.91
CA HIS A 47 -4.99 -0.88 2.64
C HIS A 47 -4.72 0.33 1.74
N LEU A 48 -5.45 1.42 1.92
CA LEU A 48 -5.21 2.62 1.12
C LEU A 48 -3.78 3.13 1.27
N GLY A 49 -3.26 3.09 2.49
CA GLY A 49 -1.88 3.49 2.74
C GLY A 49 -0.86 2.60 2.06
N CYS A 50 -1.12 1.28 2.03
CA CYS A 50 -0.24 0.34 1.34
C CYS A 50 -0.27 0.57 -0.16
N ASP A 51 -1.44 0.83 -0.73
CA ASP A 51 -1.58 1.16 -2.14
C ASP A 51 -0.81 2.43 -2.49
N ASP A 52 -0.91 3.46 -1.64
CA ASP A 52 -0.17 4.70 -1.83
C ASP A 52 1.34 4.48 -1.79
N ALA A 53 1.82 3.66 -0.85
CA ALA A 53 3.24 3.35 -0.74
C ALA A 53 3.75 2.62 -1.99
N ILE A 54 2.99 1.65 -2.46
CA ILE A 54 3.36 0.92 -3.68
C ILE A 54 3.44 1.87 -4.86
N THR A 55 2.44 2.74 -5.01
CA THR A 55 2.40 3.71 -6.11
C THR A 55 3.59 4.67 -6.04
N GLU A 56 3.94 5.12 -4.85
CA GLU A 56 5.03 6.09 -4.66
C GLU A 56 6.40 5.49 -4.96
N PHE A 57 6.64 4.25 -4.55
CA PHE A 57 7.98 3.65 -4.58
C PHE A 57 8.14 2.57 -5.65
N THR A 58 7.17 2.42 -6.56
CA THR A 58 7.28 1.48 -7.67
C THR A 58 7.50 2.26 -8.95
N ASP A 59 8.42 1.78 -9.78
CA ASP A 59 8.69 2.38 -11.07
C ASP A 59 7.43 2.26 -11.95
N PRO A 60 6.94 3.35 -12.54
CA PRO A 60 5.75 3.29 -13.38
C PRO A 60 5.90 2.40 -14.62
N TYR A 61 7.13 2.07 -14.98
CA TYR A 61 7.40 1.19 -16.13
C TYR A 61 7.52 -0.28 -15.72
N ASP A 62 7.47 -0.58 -14.42
CA ASP A 62 7.48 -1.94 -13.92
C ASP A 62 6.05 -2.36 -13.58
N ASP A 63 5.66 -3.54 -14.04
CA ASP A 63 4.35 -4.10 -13.71
C ASP A 63 4.34 -4.77 -12.34
N GLU A 64 5.50 -5.00 -11.77
CA GLU A 64 5.64 -5.69 -10.49
C GLU A 64 6.29 -4.77 -9.46
N TYR A 65 5.92 -4.96 -8.21
CA TYR A 65 6.55 -4.26 -7.11
C TYR A 65 7.24 -5.26 -6.18
N SER A 66 8.27 -4.79 -5.50
CA SER A 66 8.95 -5.56 -4.49
C SER A 66 8.60 -4.98 -3.12
N VAL A 67 8.11 -5.82 -2.21
CA VAL A 67 7.83 -5.39 -0.84
C VAL A 67 9.09 -4.78 -0.22
N THR A 68 10.24 -5.42 -0.43
CA THR A 68 11.51 -4.93 0.09
C THR A 68 11.84 -3.55 -0.46
N GLY A 69 11.69 -3.35 -1.77
CA GLY A 69 11.98 -2.06 -2.40
C GLY A 69 11.06 -0.95 -1.91
N VAL A 70 9.77 -1.24 -1.80
CA VAL A 70 8.81 -0.26 -1.28
C VAL A 70 9.15 0.10 0.16
N MET A 71 9.47 -0.91 0.97
CA MET A 71 9.81 -0.69 2.38
C MET A 71 11.10 0.10 2.56
N GLU A 72 12.08 -0.09 1.69
CA GLU A 72 13.29 0.73 1.72
C GLU A 72 12.95 2.21 1.53
N GLY A 73 12.09 2.52 0.55
CA GLY A 73 11.66 3.89 0.31
C GLY A 73 10.88 4.46 1.48
N VAL A 74 9.94 3.69 2.04
CA VAL A 74 9.16 4.12 3.20
C VAL A 74 10.07 4.42 4.39
N ASN A 75 10.99 3.51 4.69
CA ASN A 75 11.89 3.67 5.83
C ASN A 75 12.87 4.82 5.63
N ASP A 76 13.33 5.06 4.40
CA ASP A 76 14.20 6.20 4.11
C ASP A 76 13.49 7.53 4.40
N GLU A 77 12.23 7.65 4.00
CA GLU A 77 11.46 8.86 4.31
C GLU A 77 11.23 9.02 5.81
N LEU A 78 10.98 7.94 6.52
CA LEU A 78 10.84 7.98 7.97
C LEU A 78 12.13 8.44 8.64
N ARG A 79 13.26 7.94 8.19
CA ARG A 79 14.57 8.35 8.74
C ARG A 79 14.84 9.82 8.49
N GLU A 80 14.53 10.32 7.30
CA GLU A 80 14.69 11.73 6.98
C GLU A 80 13.86 12.62 7.88
N ALA A 81 12.71 12.14 8.31
CA ALA A 81 11.83 12.87 9.23
C ALA A 81 12.22 12.69 10.70
N GLY A 82 13.28 11.92 10.98
CA GLY A 82 13.71 11.66 12.35
C GLY A 82 12.86 10.60 13.04
N ILE A 83 12.13 9.80 12.30
CA ILE A 83 11.28 8.75 12.85
C ILE A 83 12.04 7.42 12.73
N LYS A 84 12.05 6.66 13.81
CA LYS A 84 12.70 5.35 13.81
C LYS A 84 11.90 4.39 12.93
N PRO A 85 12.54 3.71 11.95
CA PRO A 85 11.83 2.75 11.11
C PRO A 85 11.19 1.64 11.93
N ALA A 86 9.98 1.27 11.56
CA ALA A 86 9.26 0.20 12.23
C ALA A 86 9.73 -1.16 11.73
N GLU A 87 9.66 -2.15 12.62
CA GLU A 87 10.05 -3.52 12.29
C GLU A 87 9.04 -4.19 11.36
N TYR A 88 7.75 -3.87 11.54
CA TYR A 88 6.68 -4.50 10.77
C TYR A 88 6.19 -3.58 9.66
N VAL A 89 5.86 -4.19 8.52
CA VAL A 89 5.41 -3.45 7.33
C VAL A 89 4.18 -2.59 7.64
N GLU A 90 3.21 -3.16 8.34
CA GLU A 90 1.98 -2.45 8.68
C GLU A 90 2.25 -1.18 9.48
N ASP A 91 3.12 -1.28 10.48
CA ASP A 91 3.46 -0.14 11.33
C ASP A 91 4.25 0.92 10.56
N ALA A 92 5.19 0.48 9.73
CA ALA A 92 5.98 1.41 8.92
C ALA A 92 5.10 2.19 7.94
N VAL A 93 4.20 1.52 7.27
CA VAL A 93 3.28 2.17 6.33
C VAL A 93 2.35 3.13 7.06
N ARG A 94 1.86 2.75 8.24
CA ARG A 94 1.01 3.63 9.04
C ARG A 94 1.74 4.92 9.41
N GLN A 95 2.97 4.82 9.89
CA GLN A 95 3.77 5.98 10.25
C GLN A 95 4.07 6.85 9.03
N TRP A 96 4.34 6.22 7.89
CA TRP A 96 4.59 6.93 6.65
C TRP A 96 3.36 7.71 6.18
N VAL A 97 2.17 7.11 6.26
CA VAL A 97 0.92 7.79 5.91
C VAL A 97 0.68 8.98 6.82
N GLU A 98 0.89 8.80 8.12
CA GLU A 98 0.76 9.90 9.08
C GLU A 98 1.73 11.05 8.77
N LEU A 99 2.95 10.70 8.38
CA LEU A 99 3.96 11.68 8.00
C LEU A 99 3.51 12.47 6.76
N ARG A 100 3.00 11.79 5.76
CA ARG A 100 2.51 12.45 4.54
C ARG A 100 1.32 13.35 4.83
N GLU A 101 0.39 12.90 5.64
CA GLU A 101 -0.77 13.69 6.03
C GLU A 101 -0.32 14.94 6.79
N SER A 102 0.68 14.81 7.64
CA SER A 102 1.23 15.94 8.37
C SER A 102 1.85 16.98 7.43
N LYS A 103 2.56 16.52 6.40
CA LYS A 103 3.17 17.41 5.41
C LYS A 103 2.14 18.08 4.51
N ASN A 104 1.09 17.36 4.16
CA ASN A 104 0.06 17.85 3.24
C ASN A 104 -1.15 18.40 3.96
N GLY A 105 -1.27 18.16 5.23
CA GLY A 105 -2.43 18.50 6.04
C GLY A 105 -2.42 19.87 6.64
N THR A 106 -1.59 20.74 6.14
CA THR A 106 -1.50 22.12 6.61
C THR A 106 -2.67 22.93 6.07
N LYS A 107 -3.79 22.60 6.51
CA LYS A 107 -4.99 23.32 6.07
C LYS A 107 -5.54 24.18 7.16
#